data_754eab84c0fc863e3bdc3a70c2ac52a8
#
_entry.id   754eab84c0fc863e3bdc3a70c2ac52a8
#
_cell.length_a   1.000
_cell.length_b   1.000
_cell.length_c   1.000
_cell.angle_alpha   90.00
_cell.angle_beta   90.00
_cell.angle_gamma   90.00
#
_symmetry.space_group_name_H-M   'P 1'
#
loop_
_entity.id
_entity.type
_entity.pdbx_description
1 polymer ?
#
loop_
_entity_poly.entity_id
_entity_poly.type
_entity_poly.pdbx_seq_one_letter_code
_entity_poly.pdbx_strand_id
1 'polypeptide(L)'
;MKIFTSTQIHELDRYTIEHEPIASLNLMERAAKAITRSIEEEWSSRTPIVVFAGPGNNGGDALAVARLLAEDGYPVSAYLFNVHNKLSADCAANKKRLTECKQIRQFTEITVNLDPPQLTDKTVVIDGMFGSGLNKPLAGGFAAMVKYINQSAAKVVSIDIPSGLMCEDNTYNIHANIIHADLTLTLQQKKLSMMLADMQQYIGRLKVLDIRLSHEFIQNADCKCSILEESDIRHMMRPRNDFAHKGSMGNALLIAGSYGMTGAAILATKACLRAGVGKVTTHTPKRNYDIMQISVPEAVLQLDHEETYFSEPTDADAFDAVGIGPGLGINEGTAIALIAQIRRTACPLVVDADAINILASHRAWMQQLPKGIIMTPHPKELDRLVGNTCANSYERLMKASELAERLQAYIILKGHYSALCLPNGHIEFNSTGNSGMATAGSGDVLTGIITALLARGYRQAEACKIGMYLHGLAGDLAIKDLGKESLIAGDLIDYLPKAFLRMED
;
A
#
# COMPACT_ATOMS: atom_id res chain seq x y z
N MET A 1 -0.38 -10.76 -4.32
CA MET A 1 -0.90 -11.35 -3.03
C MET A 1 -2.33 -10.87 -2.80
N LYS A 2 -3.31 -11.75 -2.51
CA LYS A 2 -4.69 -11.35 -2.16
C LYS A 2 -4.76 -10.84 -0.72
N ILE A 3 -5.63 -9.86 -0.46
CA ILE A 3 -5.95 -9.40 0.90
C ILE A 3 -7.34 -9.90 1.24
N PHE A 4 -7.42 -10.80 2.22
CA PHE A 4 -8.66 -11.41 2.66
C PHE A 4 -9.30 -10.65 3.83
N THR A 5 -10.61 -10.67 3.87
CA THR A 5 -11.38 -10.24 5.05
C THR A 5 -11.17 -11.23 6.20
N SER A 6 -11.50 -10.80 7.43
CA SER A 6 -11.46 -11.67 8.61
C SER A 6 -12.25 -12.98 8.40
N THR A 7 -13.41 -12.90 7.76
CA THR A 7 -14.22 -14.08 7.42
C THR A 7 -13.50 -15.02 6.46
N GLN A 8 -12.91 -14.48 5.40
CA GLN A 8 -12.17 -15.28 4.41
C GLN A 8 -10.88 -15.90 4.99
N ILE A 9 -10.24 -15.25 5.96
CA ILE A 9 -9.09 -15.84 6.69
C ILE A 9 -9.54 -17.10 7.44
N HIS A 10 -10.66 -17.05 8.14
CA HIS A 10 -11.21 -18.23 8.82
C HIS A 10 -11.66 -19.34 7.85
N GLU A 11 -12.18 -18.96 6.69
CA GLU A 11 -12.52 -19.93 5.63
C GLU A 11 -11.28 -20.60 5.05
N LEU A 12 -10.19 -19.84 4.85
CA LEU A 12 -8.91 -20.36 4.37
C LEU A 12 -8.30 -21.36 5.38
N ASP A 13 -8.33 -21.04 6.67
CA ASP A 13 -7.86 -21.96 7.72
C ASP A 13 -8.67 -23.26 7.71
N ARG A 14 -10.00 -23.15 7.70
CA ARG A 14 -10.90 -24.31 7.63
C ARG A 14 -10.65 -25.15 6.38
N TYR A 15 -10.58 -24.51 5.21
CA TYR A 15 -10.31 -25.20 3.96
C TYR A 15 -8.97 -25.94 4.00
N THR A 16 -7.94 -25.31 4.55
CA THR A 16 -6.61 -25.92 4.68
C THR A 16 -6.66 -27.16 5.58
N ILE A 17 -7.37 -27.09 6.74
CA ILE A 17 -7.52 -28.20 7.66
C ILE A 17 -8.23 -29.37 6.99
N GLU A 18 -9.28 -29.11 6.22
CA GLU A 18 -10.09 -30.14 5.56
C GLU A 18 -9.37 -30.80 4.37
N HIS A 19 -8.61 -30.04 3.59
CA HIS A 19 -8.01 -30.53 2.32
C HIS A 19 -6.54 -30.97 2.44
N GLU A 20 -5.79 -30.45 3.41
CA GLU A 20 -4.43 -30.96 3.71
C GLU A 20 -4.45 -32.15 4.68
N PRO A 21 -5.58 -32.67 5.10
CA PRO A 21 -5.95 -33.43 6.29
C PRO A 21 -5.00 -33.24 7.50
N ILE A 22 -4.82 -31.97 7.87
CA ILE A 22 -4.04 -31.57 9.04
C ILE A 22 -4.95 -31.25 10.22
N ALA A 23 -4.62 -31.71 11.43
CA ALA A 23 -5.34 -31.28 12.62
C ALA A 23 -5.12 -29.77 12.89
N SER A 24 -6.16 -29.05 13.32
CA SER A 24 -6.10 -27.62 13.65
C SER A 24 -4.94 -27.30 14.59
N LEU A 25 -4.74 -28.11 15.62
CA LEU A 25 -3.62 -27.97 16.57
C LEU A 25 -2.24 -28.10 15.90
N ASN A 26 -2.11 -28.88 14.84
CA ASN A 26 -0.86 -29.03 14.09
C ASN A 26 -0.61 -27.86 13.15
N LEU A 27 -1.68 -27.28 12.59
CA LEU A 27 -1.59 -26.04 11.81
C LEU A 27 -1.15 -24.88 12.71
N MET A 28 -1.73 -24.75 13.91
CA MET A 28 -1.30 -23.79 14.93
C MET A 28 0.15 -24.01 15.36
N GLU A 29 0.59 -25.24 15.53
CA GLU A 29 2.00 -25.58 15.85
C GLU A 29 2.95 -25.15 14.71
N ARG A 30 2.52 -25.26 13.44
CA ARG A 30 3.26 -24.78 12.27
C ARG A 30 3.41 -23.25 12.30
N ALA A 31 2.33 -22.54 12.60
CA ALA A 31 2.35 -21.08 12.77
C ALA A 31 3.27 -20.66 13.93
N ALA A 32 3.11 -21.30 15.09
CA ALA A 32 3.94 -21.02 16.25
C ALA A 32 5.44 -21.21 15.98
N LYS A 33 5.83 -22.27 15.26
CA LYS A 33 7.23 -22.50 14.86
C LYS A 33 7.77 -21.41 13.92
N ALA A 34 6.96 -20.90 13.00
CA ALA A 34 7.35 -19.80 12.12
C ALA A 34 7.54 -18.50 12.90
N ILE A 35 6.65 -18.21 13.86
CA ILE A 35 6.74 -17.06 14.76
C ILE A 35 8.00 -17.17 15.65
N THR A 36 8.20 -18.32 16.30
CA THR A 36 9.37 -18.60 17.17
C THR A 36 10.67 -18.34 16.44
N ARG A 37 10.86 -18.92 15.25
CA ARG A 37 12.06 -18.67 14.42
C ARG A 37 12.28 -17.19 14.13
N SER A 38 11.23 -16.44 13.82
CA SER A 38 11.34 -15.00 13.58
C SER A 38 11.75 -14.20 14.82
N ILE A 39 11.36 -14.65 16.01
CA ILE A 39 11.77 -14.05 17.28
C ILE A 39 13.24 -14.38 17.56
N GLU A 40 13.67 -15.62 17.33
CA GLU A 40 15.05 -16.09 17.50
C GLU A 40 16.05 -15.38 16.57
N GLU A 41 15.61 -14.97 15.36
CA GLU A 41 16.42 -14.17 14.44
C GLU A 41 16.73 -12.77 15.00
N GLU A 42 15.89 -12.24 15.89
CA GLU A 42 15.96 -10.86 16.38
C GLU A 42 16.53 -10.75 17.81
N TRP A 43 16.27 -11.75 18.67
CA TRP A 43 16.64 -11.72 20.08
C TRP A 43 17.34 -13.00 20.53
N SER A 44 18.38 -12.82 21.34
CA SER A 44 19.11 -13.96 21.90
C SER A 44 18.30 -14.68 22.98
N SER A 45 18.63 -15.95 23.25
CA SER A 45 17.99 -16.77 24.29
C SER A 45 18.15 -16.25 25.72
N ARG A 46 18.95 -15.19 25.94
CA ARG A 46 19.06 -14.51 27.25
C ARG A 46 17.99 -13.45 27.46
N THR A 47 17.23 -13.09 26.42
CA THR A 47 16.22 -12.02 26.49
C THR A 47 14.99 -12.51 27.27
N PRO A 48 14.56 -11.79 28.32
CA PRO A 48 13.33 -12.10 29.03
C PRO A 48 12.10 -11.91 28.12
N ILE A 49 11.28 -12.93 28.03
CA ILE A 49 10.05 -12.93 27.23
C ILE A 49 8.83 -12.92 28.14
N VAL A 50 7.91 -11.99 27.90
CA VAL A 50 6.60 -11.94 28.57
C VAL A 50 5.51 -12.09 27.53
N VAL A 51 4.71 -13.14 27.64
CA VAL A 51 3.65 -13.47 26.69
C VAL A 51 2.29 -13.14 27.28
N PHE A 52 1.49 -12.35 26.58
CA PHE A 52 0.09 -12.09 26.92
C PHE A 52 -0.79 -12.79 25.89
N ALA A 53 -1.49 -13.84 26.34
CA ALA A 53 -2.34 -14.68 25.54
C ALA A 53 -3.83 -14.42 25.82
N GLY A 54 -4.65 -14.28 24.79
CA GLY A 54 -6.11 -14.21 24.91
C GLY A 54 -6.77 -15.60 24.93
N PRO A 55 -8.11 -15.66 25.04
CA PRO A 55 -8.82 -16.92 25.16
C PRO A 55 -9.07 -17.62 23.80
N GLY A 56 -8.81 -16.94 22.69
CA GLY A 56 -9.06 -17.44 21.33
C GLY A 56 -7.84 -18.14 20.70
N ASN A 57 -7.91 -18.37 19.39
CA ASN A 57 -6.84 -19.05 18.66
C ASN A 57 -5.51 -18.27 18.66
N ASN A 58 -5.55 -16.95 18.57
CA ASN A 58 -4.32 -16.12 18.67
C ASN A 58 -3.62 -16.31 20.03
N GLY A 59 -4.42 -16.47 21.12
CA GLY A 59 -3.88 -16.87 22.42
C GLY A 59 -3.29 -18.28 22.40
N GLY A 60 -3.89 -19.19 21.64
CA GLY A 60 -3.37 -20.54 21.41
C GLY A 60 -2.01 -20.53 20.74
N ASP A 61 -1.85 -19.69 19.68
CA ASP A 61 -0.56 -19.46 19.01
C ASP A 61 0.47 -18.90 20.00
N ALA A 62 0.09 -17.90 20.80
CA ALA A 62 0.97 -17.28 21.78
C ALA A 62 1.45 -18.26 22.87
N LEU A 63 0.57 -19.15 23.36
CA LEU A 63 0.94 -20.19 24.32
C LEU A 63 1.86 -21.24 23.70
N ALA A 64 1.63 -21.61 22.43
CA ALA A 64 2.54 -22.51 21.70
C ALA A 64 3.92 -21.87 21.49
N VAL A 65 3.98 -20.60 21.11
CA VAL A 65 5.23 -19.81 21.00
C VAL A 65 5.94 -19.73 22.36
N ALA A 66 5.20 -19.46 23.44
CA ALA A 66 5.75 -19.42 24.80
C ALA A 66 6.44 -20.75 25.18
N ARG A 67 5.79 -21.88 24.84
CA ARG A 67 6.37 -23.21 25.08
C ARG A 67 7.63 -23.44 24.26
N LEU A 68 7.58 -23.18 22.96
CA LEU A 68 8.73 -23.38 22.06
C LEU A 68 9.94 -22.54 22.50
N LEU A 69 9.75 -21.25 22.76
CA LEU A 69 10.82 -20.37 23.26
C LEU A 69 11.40 -20.86 24.60
N ALA A 70 10.54 -21.37 25.52
CA ALA A 70 11.01 -21.91 26.79
C ALA A 70 11.84 -23.18 26.57
N GLU A 71 11.42 -24.09 25.67
CA GLU A 71 12.16 -25.29 25.28
C GLU A 71 13.53 -24.92 24.67
N ASP A 72 13.62 -23.79 23.93
CA ASP A 72 14.84 -23.25 23.32
C ASP A 72 15.69 -22.41 24.29
N GLY A 73 15.30 -22.39 25.59
CA GLY A 73 16.10 -21.82 26.69
C GLY A 73 15.88 -20.35 26.98
N TYR A 74 14.83 -19.71 26.43
CA TYR A 74 14.46 -18.35 26.80
C TYR A 74 13.79 -18.30 28.19
N PRO A 75 14.03 -17.27 29.00
CA PRO A 75 13.32 -17.05 30.26
C PRO A 75 11.91 -16.50 29.99
N VAL A 76 10.94 -17.40 29.82
CA VAL A 76 9.56 -17.07 29.42
C VAL A 76 8.62 -17.05 30.60
N SER A 77 7.83 -15.95 30.72
CA SER A 77 6.66 -15.82 31.61
C SER A 77 5.41 -15.63 30.76
N ALA A 78 4.38 -16.46 30.93
CA ALA A 78 3.16 -16.40 30.13
C ALA A 78 1.93 -16.12 30.99
N TYR A 79 1.05 -15.25 30.49
CA TYR A 79 -0.18 -14.80 31.14
C TYR A 79 -1.35 -15.04 30.21
N LEU A 80 -2.26 -15.94 30.60
CA LEU A 80 -3.47 -16.29 29.82
C LEU A 80 -4.70 -15.61 30.40
N PHE A 81 -5.35 -14.75 29.64
CA PHE A 81 -6.62 -14.12 30.00
C PHE A 81 -7.80 -15.07 29.75
N ASN A 82 -8.36 -15.64 30.82
CA ASN A 82 -9.52 -16.54 30.78
C ASN A 82 -10.67 -16.01 31.65
N VAL A 83 -10.98 -14.72 31.52
CA VAL A 83 -11.96 -14.00 32.35
C VAL A 83 -13.37 -14.61 32.29
N HIS A 84 -13.75 -15.21 31.15
CA HIS A 84 -15.08 -15.81 30.95
C HIS A 84 -15.07 -17.34 31.11
N ASN A 85 -13.96 -17.92 31.54
CA ASN A 85 -13.74 -19.36 31.65
C ASN A 85 -14.13 -20.13 30.37
N LYS A 86 -13.79 -19.53 29.20
CA LYS A 86 -14.09 -20.08 27.88
C LYS A 86 -12.89 -19.88 26.95
N LEU A 87 -12.18 -20.95 26.67
CA LEU A 87 -11.07 -21.00 25.73
C LEU A 87 -11.48 -21.66 24.43
N SER A 88 -10.83 -21.30 23.32
CA SER A 88 -10.92 -22.14 22.10
C SER A 88 -10.29 -23.51 22.35
N ALA A 89 -10.67 -24.51 21.56
CA ALA A 89 -10.17 -25.88 21.72
C ALA A 89 -8.62 -25.95 21.65
N ASP A 90 -8.05 -25.25 20.66
CA ASP A 90 -6.60 -25.21 20.45
C ASP A 90 -5.87 -24.40 21.53
N CYS A 91 -6.49 -23.31 22.03
CA CYS A 91 -5.94 -22.55 23.15
C CYS A 91 -5.90 -23.42 24.43
N ALA A 92 -6.98 -24.15 24.71
CA ALA A 92 -7.04 -25.08 25.86
C ALA A 92 -5.99 -26.20 25.75
N ALA A 93 -5.80 -26.75 24.55
CA ALA A 93 -4.77 -27.77 24.29
C ALA A 93 -3.36 -27.21 24.50
N ASN A 94 -3.06 -26.00 23.98
CA ASN A 94 -1.74 -25.39 24.18
C ASN A 94 -1.52 -24.91 25.61
N LYS A 95 -2.55 -24.46 26.33
CA LYS A 95 -2.48 -24.25 27.78
C LYS A 95 -2.00 -25.49 28.50
N LYS A 96 -2.61 -26.67 28.21
CA LYS A 96 -2.19 -27.95 28.82
C LYS A 96 -0.71 -28.27 28.49
N ARG A 97 -0.32 -28.18 27.21
CA ARG A 97 1.07 -28.43 26.78
C ARG A 97 2.08 -27.48 27.48
N LEU A 98 1.71 -26.19 27.62
CA LEU A 98 2.56 -25.20 28.29
C LEU A 98 2.70 -25.50 29.80
N THR A 99 1.62 -25.91 30.48
CA THR A 99 1.68 -26.25 31.91
C THR A 99 2.50 -27.52 32.19
N GLU A 100 2.65 -28.40 31.20
CA GLU A 100 3.51 -29.58 31.27
C GLU A 100 4.98 -29.27 30.93
N CYS A 101 5.28 -28.11 30.35
CA CYS A 101 6.63 -27.66 29.99
C CYS A 101 7.43 -27.28 31.24
N LYS A 102 8.51 -28.03 31.52
CA LYS A 102 9.35 -27.80 32.72
C LYS A 102 10.23 -26.56 32.60
N GLN A 103 10.47 -26.08 31.41
CA GLN A 103 11.36 -24.95 31.10
C GLN A 103 10.65 -23.60 31.25
N ILE A 104 9.32 -23.56 31.33
CA ILE A 104 8.58 -22.32 31.54
C ILE A 104 8.91 -21.72 32.91
N ARG A 105 9.29 -20.44 32.94
CA ARG A 105 9.65 -19.76 34.18
C ARG A 105 8.43 -19.47 35.04
N GLN A 106 7.34 -19.02 34.42
CA GLN A 106 6.09 -18.70 35.07
C GLN A 106 4.93 -18.87 34.09
N PHE A 107 3.84 -19.47 34.57
CA PHE A 107 2.54 -19.45 33.89
C PHE A 107 1.48 -19.00 34.86
N THR A 108 0.66 -18.01 34.43
CA THR A 108 -0.42 -17.45 35.23
C THR A 108 -1.69 -17.38 34.38
N GLU A 109 -2.76 -18.02 34.87
CA GLU A 109 -4.10 -17.87 34.29
C GLU A 109 -4.86 -16.78 35.03
N ILE A 110 -5.34 -15.78 34.29
CA ILE A 110 -6.02 -14.60 34.81
C ILE A 110 -7.52 -14.78 34.63
N THR A 111 -8.24 -14.95 35.73
CA THR A 111 -9.70 -15.12 35.74
C THR A 111 -10.43 -13.89 36.33
N VAL A 112 -9.77 -13.09 37.17
CA VAL A 112 -10.35 -11.89 37.78
C VAL A 112 -9.40 -10.69 37.68
N ASN A 113 -8.37 -10.66 38.50
CA ASN A 113 -7.42 -9.56 38.58
C ASN A 113 -6.02 -10.01 38.16
N LEU A 114 -5.28 -9.11 37.55
CA LEU A 114 -3.86 -9.28 37.21
C LEU A 114 -3.05 -8.24 37.99
N ASP A 115 -2.05 -8.72 38.70
CA ASP A 115 -0.90 -7.91 39.07
C ASP A 115 0.11 -7.99 37.90
N PRO A 116 0.27 -6.91 37.09
CA PRO A 116 1.02 -7.00 35.85
C PRO A 116 2.52 -7.17 36.15
N PRO A 117 3.22 -8.03 35.36
CA PRO A 117 4.66 -8.20 35.53
C PRO A 117 5.41 -6.92 35.17
N GLN A 118 6.55 -6.68 35.81
CA GLN A 118 7.40 -5.55 35.46
C GLN A 118 7.94 -5.71 34.01
N LEU A 119 7.70 -4.73 33.16
CA LEU A 119 8.18 -4.65 31.78
C LEU A 119 9.28 -3.59 31.68
N THR A 120 10.47 -4.00 31.25
CA THR A 120 11.64 -3.12 31.13
C THR A 120 12.11 -3.03 29.67
N ASP A 121 13.07 -2.17 29.39
CA ASP A 121 13.74 -2.05 28.07
C ASP A 121 14.47 -3.32 27.61
N LYS A 122 14.73 -4.27 28.54
CA LYS A 122 15.33 -5.58 28.25
C LYS A 122 14.28 -6.66 27.94
N THR A 123 13.01 -6.37 28.19
CA THR A 123 11.90 -7.33 28.03
C THR A 123 11.37 -7.28 26.60
N VAL A 124 11.07 -8.44 26.04
CA VAL A 124 10.26 -8.57 24.83
C VAL A 124 8.88 -9.06 25.25
N VAL A 125 7.86 -8.28 24.91
CA VAL A 125 6.45 -8.65 25.08
C VAL A 125 5.96 -9.31 23.80
N ILE A 126 5.34 -10.47 23.94
CA ILE A 126 4.61 -11.12 22.86
C ILE A 126 3.12 -10.88 23.07
N ASP A 127 2.52 -10.10 22.19
CA ASP A 127 1.09 -9.81 22.16
C ASP A 127 0.37 -10.84 21.30
N GLY A 128 -0.37 -11.72 21.94
CA GLY A 128 -1.27 -12.68 21.32
C GLY A 128 -2.67 -12.66 21.97
N MET A 129 -3.10 -11.48 22.47
CA MET A 129 -4.40 -11.38 23.12
C MET A 129 -5.55 -11.51 22.12
N PHE A 130 -5.49 -10.80 20.99
CA PHE A 130 -6.50 -10.85 19.94
C PHE A 130 -5.83 -10.84 18.56
N GLY A 131 -6.39 -11.62 17.64
CA GLY A 131 -5.96 -11.72 16.24
C GLY A 131 -7.04 -11.21 15.28
N SER A 132 -7.03 -11.75 14.07
CA SER A 132 -7.89 -11.36 12.93
C SER A 132 -9.41 -11.45 13.20
N GLY A 133 -9.85 -12.18 14.21
CA GLY A 133 -11.25 -12.30 14.58
C GLY A 133 -11.84 -11.14 15.40
N LEU A 134 -11.05 -10.12 15.73
CA LEU A 134 -11.53 -8.96 16.48
C LEU A 134 -12.47 -8.09 15.62
N ASN A 135 -13.68 -7.83 16.12
CA ASN A 135 -14.72 -7.09 15.39
C ASN A 135 -15.36 -5.93 16.20
N LYS A 136 -14.81 -5.61 17.35
CA LYS A 136 -15.24 -4.48 18.19
C LYS A 136 -14.08 -3.96 19.03
N PRO A 137 -14.12 -2.67 19.45
CA PRO A 137 -13.08 -2.08 20.27
C PRO A 137 -12.83 -2.84 21.57
N LEU A 138 -11.57 -2.90 22.00
CA LEU A 138 -11.21 -3.48 23.29
C LEU A 138 -11.70 -2.58 24.42
N ALA A 139 -12.14 -3.22 25.53
CA ALA A 139 -12.65 -2.55 26.71
C ALA A 139 -12.20 -3.25 28.00
N GLY A 140 -12.46 -2.65 29.17
CA GLY A 140 -12.21 -3.25 30.47
C GLY A 140 -10.73 -3.61 30.70
N GLY A 141 -10.51 -4.82 31.24
CA GLY A 141 -9.17 -5.31 31.59
C GLY A 141 -8.21 -5.41 30.41
N PHE A 142 -8.70 -5.77 29.21
CA PHE A 142 -7.88 -5.81 28.00
C PHE A 142 -7.41 -4.43 27.57
N ALA A 143 -8.29 -3.42 27.62
CA ALA A 143 -7.90 -2.05 27.34
C ALA A 143 -6.88 -1.50 28.36
N ALA A 144 -7.01 -1.87 29.62
CA ALA A 144 -6.05 -1.50 30.66
C ALA A 144 -4.68 -2.15 30.41
N MET A 145 -4.66 -3.43 29.99
CA MET A 145 -3.43 -4.14 29.65
C MET A 145 -2.74 -3.55 28.42
N VAL A 146 -3.50 -3.21 27.38
CA VAL A 146 -2.95 -2.52 26.19
C VAL A 146 -2.25 -1.22 26.61
N LYS A 147 -2.89 -0.40 27.44
CA LYS A 147 -2.30 0.84 27.94
C LYS A 147 -1.03 0.59 28.77
N TYR A 148 -1.05 -0.44 29.62
CA TYR A 148 0.11 -0.82 30.42
C TYR A 148 1.30 -1.22 29.53
N ILE A 149 1.08 -2.06 28.51
CA ILE A 149 2.09 -2.48 27.56
C ILE A 149 2.63 -1.28 26.78
N ASN A 150 1.75 -0.44 26.22
CA ASN A 150 2.14 0.73 25.41
C ASN A 150 2.91 1.79 26.23
N GLN A 151 2.72 1.85 27.56
CA GLN A 151 3.46 2.77 28.46
C GLN A 151 4.80 2.20 28.93
N SER A 152 5.05 0.92 28.69
CA SER A 152 6.31 0.27 29.09
C SER A 152 7.45 0.62 28.13
N ALA A 153 8.69 0.36 28.58
CA ALA A 153 9.88 0.46 27.74
C ALA A 153 10.21 -0.85 26.97
N ALA A 154 9.36 -1.89 27.10
CA ALA A 154 9.58 -3.19 26.47
C ALA A 154 9.41 -3.12 24.95
N LYS A 155 10.11 -4.01 24.25
CA LYS A 155 9.85 -4.25 22.81
C LYS A 155 8.62 -5.12 22.64
N VAL A 156 7.73 -4.76 21.73
CA VAL A 156 6.46 -5.46 21.53
C VAL A 156 6.42 -6.16 20.18
N VAL A 157 6.17 -7.47 20.22
CA VAL A 157 5.95 -8.33 19.05
C VAL A 157 4.50 -8.79 19.04
N SER A 158 3.72 -8.35 18.06
CA SER A 158 2.33 -8.80 17.89
C SER A 158 2.23 -9.98 16.95
N ILE A 159 1.51 -11.01 17.39
CA ILE A 159 1.17 -12.19 16.57
C ILE A 159 -0.02 -11.86 15.70
N ASP A 160 0.11 -12.09 14.42
CA ASP A 160 -0.87 -11.93 13.34
C ASP A 160 -1.29 -10.47 13.10
N ILE A 161 -1.82 -9.78 14.10
CA ILE A 161 -2.23 -8.37 14.06
C ILE A 161 -2.13 -7.79 15.48
N PRO A 162 -1.70 -6.52 15.66
CA PRO A 162 -1.67 -5.89 16.97
C PRO A 162 -3.03 -5.95 17.68
N SER A 163 -3.06 -6.44 18.91
CA SER A 163 -4.31 -6.57 19.66
C SER A 163 -5.02 -5.22 19.80
N GLY A 164 -6.29 -5.20 19.48
CA GLY A 164 -7.11 -4.00 19.39
C GLY A 164 -7.27 -3.44 17.98
N LEU A 165 -6.40 -3.77 17.03
CA LEU A 165 -6.54 -3.41 15.61
C LEU A 165 -7.45 -4.42 14.91
N MET A 166 -8.48 -3.95 14.19
CA MET A 166 -9.35 -4.78 13.35
C MET A 166 -8.73 -4.94 11.95
N CYS A 167 -9.03 -6.06 11.29
CA CYS A 167 -8.45 -6.39 9.99
C CYS A 167 -8.77 -5.40 8.88
N GLU A 168 -9.95 -4.77 8.92
CA GLU A 168 -10.45 -3.91 7.85
C GLU A 168 -10.74 -2.50 8.36
N ASP A 169 -11.98 -2.23 8.77
CA ASP A 169 -12.47 -0.91 9.16
C ASP A 169 -12.21 -0.62 10.64
N ASN A 170 -11.46 0.43 10.91
CA ASN A 170 -11.18 0.94 12.25
C ASN A 170 -11.80 2.33 12.50
N THR A 171 -12.78 2.75 11.70
CA THR A 171 -13.39 4.09 11.78
C THR A 171 -13.97 4.38 13.15
N TYR A 172 -14.63 3.40 13.75
CA TYR A 172 -15.24 3.54 15.07
C TYR A 172 -14.45 2.83 16.18
N ASN A 173 -13.19 2.53 15.93
CA ASN A 173 -12.32 1.88 16.92
C ASN A 173 -11.82 2.88 17.97
N ILE A 174 -11.49 2.37 19.16
CA ILE A 174 -10.85 3.15 20.22
C ILE A 174 -9.32 3.02 20.06
N HIS A 175 -8.73 3.94 19.34
CA HIS A 175 -7.31 3.93 18.97
C HIS A 175 -6.36 3.83 20.18
N ALA A 176 -6.73 4.41 21.34
CA ALA A 176 -5.95 4.29 22.57
C ALA A 176 -5.91 2.85 23.17
N ASN A 177 -6.75 1.95 22.66
CA ASN A 177 -6.83 0.56 23.10
C ASN A 177 -6.24 -0.42 22.03
N ILE A 178 -5.33 0.08 21.19
CA ILE A 178 -4.59 -0.72 20.21
C ILE A 178 -3.13 -0.83 20.65
N ILE A 179 -2.56 -2.01 20.58
CA ILE A 179 -1.12 -2.23 20.85
C ILE A 179 -0.28 -1.48 19.80
N HIS A 180 0.77 -0.81 20.27
CA HIS A 180 1.84 -0.27 19.44
C HIS A 180 2.96 -1.31 19.34
N ALA A 181 2.99 -2.11 18.30
CA ALA A 181 4.01 -3.10 18.10
C ALA A 181 5.30 -2.49 17.53
N ASP A 182 6.47 -2.99 17.94
CA ASP A 182 7.74 -2.76 17.24
C ASP A 182 7.85 -3.69 16.02
N LEU A 183 7.26 -4.90 16.13
CA LEU A 183 7.24 -5.92 15.09
C LEU A 183 5.89 -6.63 15.06
N THR A 184 5.28 -6.70 13.88
CA THR A 184 4.08 -7.52 13.66
C THR A 184 4.45 -8.70 12.76
N LEU A 185 4.21 -9.92 13.27
CA LEU A 185 4.42 -11.18 12.57
C LEU A 185 3.05 -11.68 12.04
N THR A 186 2.68 -11.24 10.85
CA THR A 186 1.38 -11.59 10.27
C THR A 186 1.44 -12.92 9.55
N LEU A 187 0.38 -13.73 9.71
CA LEU A 187 0.31 -15.08 9.19
C LEU A 187 -0.24 -15.09 7.77
N GLN A 188 0.47 -15.72 6.85
CA GLN A 188 0.18 -15.99 5.44
C GLN A 188 -0.04 -14.74 4.59
N GLN A 189 -0.86 -13.79 5.04
CA GLN A 189 -1.28 -12.63 4.23
C GLN A 189 -1.40 -11.36 5.06
N LYS A 190 -1.13 -10.22 4.44
CA LYS A 190 -1.40 -8.89 5.02
C LYS A 190 -2.91 -8.67 5.14
N LYS A 191 -3.33 -7.94 6.16
CA LYS A 191 -4.71 -7.48 6.37
C LYS A 191 -4.88 -6.08 5.78
N LEU A 192 -6.11 -5.70 5.42
CA LEU A 192 -6.38 -4.40 4.79
C LEU A 192 -5.91 -3.23 5.67
N SER A 193 -6.15 -3.30 6.98
CA SER A 193 -5.70 -2.25 7.92
C SER A 193 -4.19 -2.02 7.90
N MET A 194 -3.39 -3.03 7.56
CA MET A 194 -1.94 -2.92 7.45
C MET A 194 -1.48 -2.11 6.23
N MET A 195 -2.38 -1.86 5.26
CA MET A 195 -2.10 -1.06 4.07
C MET A 195 -2.48 0.42 4.27
N LEU A 196 -3.11 0.78 5.39
CA LEU A 196 -3.64 2.11 5.66
C LEU A 196 -2.66 2.97 6.47
N ALA A 197 -2.42 4.20 6.01
CA ALA A 197 -1.38 5.06 6.56
C ALA A 197 -1.57 5.42 8.05
N ASP A 198 -2.79 5.65 8.49
CA ASP A 198 -3.13 5.98 9.87
C ASP A 198 -3.01 4.80 10.84
N MET A 199 -2.94 3.56 10.33
CA MET A 199 -2.75 2.35 11.12
C MET A 199 -1.25 1.98 11.29
N GLN A 200 -0.35 2.57 10.53
CA GLN A 200 1.08 2.22 10.55
C GLN A 200 1.74 2.38 11.92
N GLN A 201 1.30 3.36 12.71
CA GLN A 201 1.81 3.60 14.07
C GLN A 201 1.61 2.42 15.04
N TYR A 202 0.65 1.51 14.74
CA TYR A 202 0.37 0.33 15.57
C TYR A 202 1.14 -0.91 15.14
N ILE A 203 1.58 -0.96 13.88
CA ILE A 203 2.08 -2.18 13.22
C ILE A 203 3.59 -2.34 13.42
N GLY A 204 4.32 -1.24 13.48
CA GLY A 204 5.78 -1.27 13.47
C GLY A 204 6.34 -1.91 12.20
N ARG A 205 7.40 -2.68 12.33
CA ARG A 205 7.97 -3.46 11.22
C ARG A 205 7.08 -4.67 10.94
N LEU A 206 6.60 -4.82 9.72
CA LEU A 206 5.71 -5.90 9.30
C LEU A 206 6.50 -7.03 8.62
N LYS A 207 6.36 -8.27 9.11
CA LYS A 207 6.89 -9.48 8.48
C LYS A 207 5.75 -10.47 8.20
N VAL A 208 5.63 -10.92 6.96
CA VAL A 208 4.66 -11.95 6.56
C VAL A 208 5.31 -13.31 6.72
N LEU A 209 4.68 -14.19 7.47
CA LEU A 209 5.12 -15.56 7.70
C LEU A 209 4.29 -16.52 6.87
N ASP A 210 4.94 -17.26 5.98
CA ASP A 210 4.31 -18.34 5.24
C ASP A 210 4.12 -19.55 6.17
N ILE A 211 2.86 -19.88 6.46
CA ILE A 211 2.45 -21.04 7.25
C ILE A 211 1.84 -22.14 6.38
N ARG A 212 2.02 -22.02 5.06
CA ARG A 212 1.60 -23.00 4.04
C ARG A 212 0.09 -23.30 4.09
N LEU A 213 -0.72 -22.23 4.09
CA LEU A 213 -2.15 -22.38 3.89
C LEU A 213 -2.46 -22.76 2.44
N SER A 214 -3.66 -23.30 2.18
CA SER A 214 -4.05 -23.81 0.87
C SER A 214 -3.85 -22.80 -0.25
N HIS A 215 -2.91 -23.09 -1.13
CA HIS A 215 -2.64 -22.29 -2.32
C HIS A 215 -3.83 -22.31 -3.29
N GLU A 216 -4.54 -23.45 -3.38
CA GLU A 216 -5.74 -23.59 -4.21
C GLU A 216 -6.84 -22.63 -3.76
N PHE A 217 -7.14 -22.57 -2.47
CA PHE A 217 -8.10 -21.59 -1.95
C PHE A 217 -7.65 -20.16 -2.23
N ILE A 218 -6.38 -19.85 -1.95
CA ILE A 218 -5.83 -18.50 -2.18
C ILE A 218 -5.97 -18.11 -3.65
N GLN A 219 -5.72 -19.01 -4.60
CA GLN A 219 -5.87 -18.72 -6.01
C GLN A 219 -7.32 -18.52 -6.44
N ASN A 220 -8.25 -19.34 -5.96
CA ASN A 220 -9.63 -19.39 -6.45
C ASN A 220 -10.60 -18.46 -5.71
N ALA A 221 -10.31 -18.07 -4.47
CA ALA A 221 -11.19 -17.19 -3.71
C ALA A 221 -11.24 -15.78 -4.30
N ASP A 222 -12.44 -15.24 -4.45
CA ASP A 222 -12.64 -13.84 -4.82
C ASP A 222 -12.22 -12.93 -3.67
N CYS A 223 -11.56 -11.82 -4.00
CA CYS A 223 -11.19 -10.80 -3.04
C CYS A 223 -11.41 -9.40 -3.64
N LYS A 224 -11.76 -8.45 -2.79
CA LYS A 224 -11.91 -7.04 -3.20
C LYS A 224 -10.56 -6.34 -3.32
N CYS A 225 -9.59 -6.78 -2.55
CA CYS A 225 -8.27 -6.13 -2.45
C CYS A 225 -7.13 -7.12 -2.72
N SER A 226 -6.10 -6.64 -3.41
CA SER A 226 -4.87 -7.40 -3.65
C SER A 226 -3.64 -6.48 -3.60
N ILE A 227 -2.46 -7.08 -3.52
CA ILE A 227 -1.16 -6.39 -3.58
C ILE A 227 -0.46 -6.84 -4.85
N LEU A 228 0.04 -5.90 -5.63
CA LEU A 228 0.87 -6.16 -6.80
C LEU A 228 2.21 -6.76 -6.39
N GLU A 229 2.58 -7.86 -6.99
CA GLU A 229 3.86 -8.53 -6.81
C GLU A 229 4.74 -8.38 -8.05
N GLU A 230 6.04 -8.55 -7.91
CA GLU A 230 6.99 -8.45 -9.01
C GLU A 230 6.63 -9.39 -10.17
N SER A 231 6.20 -10.62 -9.85
CA SER A 231 5.76 -11.60 -10.83
C SER A 231 4.57 -11.13 -11.68
N ASP A 232 3.61 -10.41 -11.06
CA ASP A 232 2.45 -9.88 -11.78
C ASP A 232 2.89 -8.85 -12.84
N ILE A 233 3.84 -7.99 -12.46
CA ILE A 233 4.37 -6.94 -13.34
C ILE A 233 5.18 -7.56 -14.49
N ARG A 234 6.06 -8.52 -14.18
CA ARG A 234 6.85 -9.23 -15.21
C ARG A 234 5.96 -9.86 -16.26
N HIS A 235 4.86 -10.51 -15.87
CA HIS A 235 3.91 -11.13 -16.81
C HIS A 235 3.17 -10.11 -17.68
N MET A 236 2.95 -8.88 -17.20
CA MET A 236 2.32 -7.81 -17.97
C MET A 236 3.30 -7.08 -18.90
N MET A 237 4.60 -7.10 -18.57
CA MET A 237 5.61 -6.41 -19.39
C MET A 237 5.73 -7.03 -20.77
N ARG A 238 5.79 -6.18 -21.79
CA ARG A 238 5.94 -6.60 -23.18
C ARG A 238 7.38 -6.35 -23.62
N PRO A 239 8.13 -7.37 -24.05
CA PRO A 239 9.47 -7.19 -24.56
C PRO A 239 9.47 -6.28 -25.78
N ARG A 240 10.50 -5.47 -25.92
CA ARG A 240 10.68 -4.61 -27.08
C ARG A 240 11.13 -5.47 -28.27
N ASN A 241 10.42 -5.37 -29.40
CA ASN A 241 10.81 -6.07 -30.62
C ASN A 241 12.11 -5.45 -31.19
N ASP A 242 13.02 -6.28 -31.71
CA ASP A 242 14.29 -5.82 -32.28
C ASP A 242 14.11 -4.88 -33.48
N PHE A 243 13.00 -4.99 -34.20
CA PHE A 243 12.65 -4.11 -35.33
C PHE A 243 11.77 -2.92 -34.93
N ALA A 244 11.63 -2.67 -33.63
CA ALA A 244 10.88 -1.51 -33.14
C ALA A 244 11.53 -0.20 -33.60
N HIS A 245 10.70 0.74 -34.02
CA HIS A 245 11.10 2.08 -34.41
C HIS A 245 10.24 3.13 -33.68
N LYS A 246 10.64 4.40 -33.70
CA LYS A 246 9.95 5.47 -32.97
C LYS A 246 8.43 5.54 -33.22
N GLY A 247 7.97 5.16 -34.41
CA GLY A 247 6.54 5.15 -34.75
C GLY A 247 5.78 3.97 -34.11
N SER A 248 6.43 2.81 -33.92
CA SER A 248 5.80 1.64 -33.31
C SER A 248 5.82 1.67 -31.76
N MET A 249 6.56 2.61 -31.19
CA MET A 249 6.67 2.76 -29.73
C MET A 249 5.75 3.84 -29.16
N GLY A 250 4.81 4.32 -29.96
CA GLY A 250 3.77 5.25 -29.54
C GLY A 250 4.17 6.72 -29.60
N ASN A 251 3.16 7.57 -29.62
CA ASN A 251 3.25 9.02 -29.67
C ASN A 251 2.42 9.63 -28.52
N ALA A 252 3.09 10.20 -27.50
CA ALA A 252 2.43 10.78 -26.34
C ALA A 252 2.33 12.30 -26.45
N LEU A 253 1.21 12.85 -25.97
CA LEU A 253 1.04 14.27 -25.73
C LEU A 253 1.04 14.52 -24.20
N LEU A 254 1.86 15.47 -23.75
CA LEU A 254 1.81 15.99 -22.39
C LEU A 254 1.39 17.46 -22.44
N ILE A 255 0.34 17.82 -21.70
CA ILE A 255 -0.12 19.19 -21.54
C ILE A 255 0.24 19.61 -20.11
N ALA A 256 1.32 20.36 -19.96
CA ALA A 256 1.94 20.59 -18.67
C ALA A 256 2.73 21.90 -18.60
N GLY A 257 2.88 22.40 -17.39
CA GLY A 257 3.65 23.59 -17.08
C GLY A 257 2.87 24.91 -17.31
N SER A 258 3.17 25.86 -16.45
CA SER A 258 2.77 27.27 -16.56
C SER A 258 3.95 28.13 -16.13
N TYR A 259 3.85 29.44 -16.23
CA TYR A 259 4.88 30.34 -15.77
C TYR A 259 5.19 30.13 -14.28
N GLY A 260 6.44 29.79 -13.98
CA GLY A 260 6.89 29.43 -12.65
C GLY A 260 6.78 27.94 -12.30
N MET A 261 6.12 27.10 -13.14
CA MET A 261 5.95 25.66 -12.92
C MET A 261 6.44 24.82 -14.11
N THR A 262 7.38 25.30 -14.90
CA THR A 262 7.99 24.58 -16.02
C THR A 262 8.66 23.27 -15.57
N GLY A 263 9.17 23.23 -14.34
CA GLY A 263 9.80 22.04 -13.77
C GLY A 263 8.91 20.80 -13.79
N ALA A 264 7.61 20.95 -13.57
CA ALA A 264 6.64 19.85 -13.64
C ALA A 264 6.53 19.27 -15.07
N ALA A 265 6.50 20.15 -16.09
CA ALA A 265 6.53 19.73 -17.49
C ALA A 265 7.82 19.00 -17.86
N ILE A 266 8.97 19.46 -17.36
CA ILE A 266 10.29 18.83 -17.58
C ILE A 266 10.29 17.42 -16.98
N LEU A 267 9.89 17.27 -15.71
CA LEU A 267 9.87 15.99 -15.01
C LEU A 267 8.96 14.98 -15.70
N ALA A 268 7.73 15.38 -16.03
CA ALA A 268 6.77 14.51 -16.73
C ALA A 268 7.29 14.10 -18.12
N THR A 269 7.88 15.03 -18.87
CA THR A 269 8.41 14.76 -20.23
C THR A 269 9.61 13.82 -20.19
N LYS A 270 10.58 14.06 -19.30
CA LYS A 270 11.72 13.15 -19.09
C LYS A 270 11.31 11.77 -18.67
N ALA A 271 10.35 11.67 -17.72
CA ALA A 271 9.82 10.41 -17.27
C ALA A 271 9.10 9.64 -18.39
N CYS A 272 8.34 10.33 -19.24
CA CYS A 272 7.68 9.77 -20.41
C CYS A 272 8.69 9.17 -21.39
N LEU A 273 9.77 9.89 -21.69
CA LEU A 273 10.86 9.38 -22.54
C LEU A 273 11.54 8.15 -21.92
N ARG A 274 11.88 8.22 -20.63
CA ARG A 274 12.54 7.12 -19.90
C ARG A 274 11.66 5.88 -19.75
N ALA A 275 10.33 6.04 -19.81
CA ALA A 275 9.37 4.92 -19.87
C ALA A 275 9.22 4.31 -21.27
N GLY A 276 10.03 4.76 -22.23
CA GLY A 276 10.27 4.09 -23.51
C GLY A 276 9.28 4.42 -24.62
N VAL A 277 8.55 5.54 -24.53
CA VAL A 277 7.71 6.05 -25.64
C VAL A 277 8.57 6.40 -26.85
N GLY A 278 8.05 6.21 -28.05
CA GLY A 278 8.77 6.51 -29.28
C GLY A 278 8.89 7.98 -29.62
N LYS A 279 7.87 8.77 -29.28
CA LYS A 279 7.83 10.23 -29.42
C LYS A 279 7.01 10.83 -28.29
N VAL A 280 7.43 11.99 -27.82
CA VAL A 280 6.64 12.82 -26.90
C VAL A 280 6.58 14.25 -27.43
N THR A 281 5.38 14.79 -27.44
CA THR A 281 5.13 16.21 -27.66
C THR A 281 4.67 16.82 -26.34
N THR A 282 5.26 17.94 -25.97
CA THR A 282 4.82 18.69 -24.78
C THR A 282 4.17 19.99 -25.22
N HIS A 283 2.87 20.12 -24.93
CA HIS A 283 2.14 21.37 -25.08
C HIS A 283 2.32 22.22 -23.81
N THR A 284 2.83 23.42 -23.98
CA THR A 284 3.23 24.30 -22.86
C THR A 284 3.17 25.77 -23.28
N PRO A 285 2.99 26.75 -22.34
CA PRO A 285 3.03 28.17 -22.65
C PRO A 285 4.33 28.62 -23.30
N LYS A 286 4.26 29.71 -24.13
CA LYS A 286 5.41 30.17 -24.93
C LYS A 286 6.66 30.47 -24.12
N ARG A 287 6.51 31.01 -22.90
CA ARG A 287 7.68 31.31 -22.03
C ARG A 287 8.48 30.11 -21.59
N ASN A 288 7.93 28.92 -21.72
CA ASN A 288 8.62 27.69 -21.38
C ASN A 288 9.52 27.16 -22.51
N TYR A 289 9.50 27.78 -23.71
CA TYR A 289 10.18 27.29 -24.91
C TYR A 289 11.66 27.00 -24.67
N ASP A 290 12.46 28.02 -24.35
CA ASP A 290 13.90 27.86 -24.19
C ASP A 290 14.24 26.87 -23.06
N ILE A 291 13.51 26.96 -21.95
CA ILE A 291 13.74 26.09 -20.79
C ILE A 291 13.50 24.62 -21.16
N MET A 292 12.42 24.32 -21.87
CA MET A 292 12.07 22.97 -22.30
C MET A 292 13.06 22.42 -23.33
N GLN A 293 13.44 23.23 -24.36
CA GLN A 293 14.38 22.81 -25.40
C GLN A 293 15.79 22.54 -24.83
N ILE A 294 16.22 23.31 -23.83
CA ILE A 294 17.50 23.09 -23.15
C ILE A 294 17.44 21.85 -22.27
N SER A 295 16.33 21.67 -21.51
CA SER A 295 16.21 20.61 -20.50
C SER A 295 15.85 19.25 -21.07
N VAL A 296 15.10 19.19 -22.18
CA VAL A 296 14.58 17.95 -22.80
C VAL A 296 14.64 18.07 -24.33
N PRO A 297 15.83 18.06 -24.92
CA PRO A 297 16.00 18.27 -26.36
C PRO A 297 15.36 17.16 -27.22
N GLU A 298 15.07 16.01 -26.65
CA GLU A 298 14.39 14.89 -27.33
C GLU A 298 12.89 15.09 -27.52
N ALA A 299 12.28 16.04 -26.79
CA ALA A 299 10.86 16.31 -26.88
C ALA A 299 10.53 17.30 -28.00
N VAL A 300 9.41 17.06 -28.68
CA VAL A 300 8.80 18.06 -29.57
C VAL A 300 7.98 19.03 -28.72
N LEU A 301 8.06 20.34 -29.02
CA LEU A 301 7.23 21.34 -28.33
C LEU A 301 6.10 21.79 -29.23
N GLN A 302 4.93 21.90 -28.64
CA GLN A 302 3.77 22.60 -29.15
C GLN A 302 3.46 23.75 -28.20
N LEU A 303 3.55 24.98 -28.69
CA LEU A 303 3.39 26.16 -27.86
C LEU A 303 1.95 26.59 -27.81
N ASP A 304 1.46 26.90 -26.61
CA ASP A 304 0.17 27.52 -26.39
C ASP A 304 0.09 28.92 -27.04
N HIS A 305 -1.11 29.42 -27.26
CA HIS A 305 -1.31 30.80 -27.74
C HIS A 305 -0.83 31.81 -26.70
N GLU A 306 -1.06 31.52 -25.42
CA GLU A 306 -0.71 32.39 -24.29
C GLU A 306 0.76 32.21 -23.86
N GLU A 307 1.28 33.28 -23.25
CA GLU A 307 2.67 33.34 -22.78
C GLU A 307 2.90 32.51 -21.51
N THR A 308 1.90 32.42 -20.61
CA THR A 308 2.12 32.05 -19.22
C THR A 308 1.29 30.89 -18.72
N TYR A 309 0.22 30.49 -19.40
CA TYR A 309 -0.70 29.43 -18.97
C TYR A 309 -1.30 28.69 -20.16
N PHE A 310 -1.91 27.53 -19.90
CA PHE A 310 -2.65 26.74 -20.87
C PHE A 310 -4.00 27.42 -21.15
N SER A 311 -4.23 27.89 -22.35
CA SER A 311 -5.36 28.74 -22.72
C SER A 311 -6.36 28.15 -23.69
N GLU A 312 -5.93 27.18 -24.51
CA GLU A 312 -6.78 26.58 -25.52
C GLU A 312 -6.49 25.11 -25.74
N PRO A 313 -7.51 24.29 -26.07
CA PRO A 313 -7.32 22.88 -26.35
C PRO A 313 -6.54 22.70 -27.64
N THR A 314 -5.63 21.72 -27.64
CA THR A 314 -4.86 21.33 -28.80
C THR A 314 -5.42 20.06 -29.44
N ASP A 315 -5.12 19.85 -30.72
CA ASP A 315 -5.50 18.63 -31.44
C ASP A 315 -4.74 17.42 -30.87
N ALA A 316 -5.50 16.42 -30.43
CA ALA A 316 -4.99 15.18 -29.87
C ALA A 316 -5.14 13.95 -30.79
N ASP A 317 -5.68 14.10 -32.00
CA ASP A 317 -6.01 12.96 -32.89
C ASP A 317 -4.79 12.20 -33.38
N ALA A 318 -3.63 12.85 -33.43
CA ALA A 318 -2.37 12.23 -33.85
C ALA A 318 -1.62 11.50 -32.70
N PHE A 319 -2.17 11.50 -31.50
CA PHE A 319 -1.53 10.93 -30.32
C PHE A 319 -2.21 9.67 -29.81
N ASP A 320 -1.40 8.75 -29.33
CA ASP A 320 -1.87 7.47 -28.77
C ASP A 320 -2.31 7.59 -27.30
N ALA A 321 -1.84 8.61 -26.59
CA ALA A 321 -2.22 8.92 -25.21
C ALA A 321 -1.95 10.38 -24.87
N VAL A 322 -2.74 10.93 -23.93
CA VAL A 322 -2.57 12.29 -23.39
C VAL A 322 -2.40 12.24 -21.89
N GLY A 323 -1.40 12.97 -21.37
CA GLY A 323 -1.25 13.28 -19.95
C GLY A 323 -1.45 14.77 -19.74
N ILE A 324 -2.30 15.17 -18.80
CA ILE A 324 -2.62 16.58 -18.54
C ILE A 324 -2.66 16.87 -17.04
N GLY A 325 -2.08 18.02 -16.65
CA GLY A 325 -2.24 18.50 -15.28
C GLY A 325 -1.00 18.99 -14.56
N PRO A 326 0.18 18.35 -14.73
CA PRO A 326 1.37 18.79 -14.03
C PRO A 326 1.70 20.27 -14.25
N GLY A 327 1.61 21.07 -13.16
CA GLY A 327 1.98 22.48 -13.18
C GLY A 327 1.15 23.38 -14.13
N LEU A 328 -0.11 23.06 -14.41
CA LEU A 328 -0.95 23.87 -15.30
C LEU A 328 -1.39 25.21 -14.68
N GLY A 329 -1.43 25.29 -13.36
CA GLY A 329 -2.15 26.36 -12.66
C GLY A 329 -3.67 26.12 -12.68
N ILE A 330 -4.39 26.94 -11.91
CA ILE A 330 -5.83 26.76 -11.65
C ILE A 330 -6.67 27.99 -12.02
N ASN A 331 -6.16 28.86 -12.92
CA ASN A 331 -6.93 30.02 -13.35
C ASN A 331 -8.12 29.62 -14.24
N GLU A 332 -9.10 30.51 -14.39
CA GLU A 332 -10.34 30.23 -15.10
C GLU A 332 -10.11 29.92 -16.59
N GLY A 333 -9.16 30.60 -17.24
CA GLY A 333 -8.79 30.32 -18.64
C GLY A 333 -8.29 28.91 -18.82
N THR A 334 -7.41 28.46 -17.91
CA THR A 334 -6.92 27.07 -17.87
C THR A 334 -8.05 26.07 -17.60
N ALA A 335 -9.00 26.42 -16.72
CA ALA A 335 -10.13 25.53 -16.42
C ALA A 335 -11.02 25.32 -17.66
N ILE A 336 -11.33 26.37 -18.40
CA ILE A 336 -12.11 26.29 -19.64
C ILE A 336 -11.37 25.47 -20.70
N ALA A 337 -10.08 25.73 -20.88
CA ALA A 337 -9.25 24.99 -21.84
C ALA A 337 -9.15 23.50 -21.47
N LEU A 338 -8.99 23.18 -20.17
CA LEU A 338 -8.92 21.80 -19.68
C LEU A 338 -10.17 20.98 -20.03
N ILE A 339 -11.37 21.49 -19.71
CA ILE A 339 -12.60 20.75 -19.98
C ILE A 339 -12.85 20.61 -21.48
N ALA A 340 -12.49 21.63 -22.27
CA ALA A 340 -12.56 21.57 -23.72
C ALA A 340 -11.57 20.51 -24.28
N GLN A 341 -10.35 20.42 -23.72
CA GLN A 341 -9.38 19.39 -24.08
C GLN A 341 -9.89 18.00 -23.75
N ILE A 342 -10.38 17.76 -22.55
CA ILE A 342 -10.91 16.46 -22.11
C ILE A 342 -12.03 15.99 -23.05
N ARG A 343 -12.94 16.87 -23.45
CA ARG A 343 -14.05 16.54 -24.36
C ARG A 343 -13.60 16.17 -25.79
N ARG A 344 -12.48 16.73 -26.25
CA ARG A 344 -11.95 16.50 -27.60
C ARG A 344 -11.03 15.28 -27.66
N THR A 345 -10.45 14.86 -26.52
CA THR A 345 -9.50 13.76 -26.49
C THR A 345 -10.20 12.41 -26.61
N ALA A 346 -9.96 11.70 -27.70
CA ALA A 346 -10.53 10.38 -27.96
C ALA A 346 -9.62 9.23 -27.50
N CYS A 347 -8.30 9.46 -27.37
CA CYS A 347 -7.34 8.48 -26.91
C CYS A 347 -7.30 8.40 -25.36
N PRO A 348 -6.65 7.39 -24.77
CA PRO A 348 -6.47 7.27 -23.33
C PRO A 348 -5.90 8.53 -22.69
N LEU A 349 -6.48 8.92 -21.53
CA LEU A 349 -6.22 10.18 -20.88
C LEU A 349 -5.80 9.98 -19.40
N VAL A 350 -4.69 10.60 -19.01
CA VAL A 350 -4.22 10.72 -17.63
C VAL A 350 -4.42 12.14 -17.14
N VAL A 351 -5.06 12.29 -15.99
CA VAL A 351 -5.34 13.59 -15.33
C VAL A 351 -4.70 13.61 -13.95
N ASP A 352 -3.85 14.59 -13.67
CA ASP A 352 -3.13 14.71 -12.41
C ASP A 352 -3.09 16.17 -11.91
N ALA A 353 -2.68 16.37 -10.70
CA ALA A 353 -2.29 17.65 -10.10
C ALA A 353 -3.34 18.78 -10.31
N ASP A 354 -2.96 19.88 -10.97
CA ASP A 354 -3.83 21.03 -11.14
C ASP A 354 -5.09 20.71 -11.95
N ALA A 355 -5.03 19.78 -12.89
CA ALA A 355 -6.22 19.33 -13.60
C ALA A 355 -7.23 18.64 -12.66
N ILE A 356 -6.76 17.86 -11.66
CA ILE A 356 -7.61 17.30 -10.60
C ILE A 356 -8.21 18.43 -9.73
N ASN A 357 -7.41 19.44 -9.36
CA ASN A 357 -7.86 20.58 -8.57
C ASN A 357 -8.96 21.38 -9.31
N ILE A 358 -8.81 21.58 -10.60
CA ILE A 358 -9.82 22.25 -11.45
C ILE A 358 -11.11 21.41 -11.48
N LEU A 359 -11.04 20.10 -11.71
CA LEU A 359 -12.21 19.22 -11.70
C LEU A 359 -12.91 19.22 -10.33
N ALA A 360 -12.15 19.27 -9.24
CA ALA A 360 -12.71 19.36 -7.89
C ALA A 360 -13.47 20.66 -7.64
N SER A 361 -13.02 21.77 -8.24
CA SER A 361 -13.70 23.07 -8.18
C SER A 361 -14.94 23.13 -9.07
N HIS A 362 -14.97 22.34 -10.14
CA HIS A 362 -16.05 22.30 -11.15
C HIS A 362 -16.68 20.90 -11.23
N ARG A 363 -17.19 20.38 -10.12
CA ARG A 363 -17.65 18.98 -10.00
C ARG A 363 -18.70 18.55 -11.02
N ALA A 364 -19.51 19.46 -11.52
CA ALA A 364 -20.47 19.16 -12.58
C ALA A 364 -19.78 18.64 -13.86
N TRP A 365 -18.53 19.01 -14.10
CA TRP A 365 -17.75 18.54 -15.24
C TRP A 365 -17.32 17.08 -15.14
N MET A 366 -17.28 16.52 -13.93
CA MET A 366 -16.94 15.10 -13.75
C MET A 366 -17.91 14.15 -14.45
N GLN A 367 -19.16 14.56 -14.70
CA GLN A 367 -20.14 13.79 -15.47
C GLN A 367 -19.80 13.71 -16.97
N GLN A 368 -18.87 14.54 -17.43
CA GLN A 368 -18.47 14.66 -18.84
C GLN A 368 -17.12 13.97 -19.11
N LEU A 369 -16.52 13.35 -18.08
CA LEU A 369 -15.26 12.63 -18.22
C LEU A 369 -15.44 11.37 -19.05
N PRO A 370 -14.50 11.05 -19.95
CA PRO A 370 -14.57 9.82 -20.72
C PRO A 370 -14.38 8.59 -19.80
N LYS A 371 -15.07 7.51 -20.12
CA LYS A 371 -14.85 6.23 -19.45
C LYS A 371 -13.40 5.77 -19.67
N GLY A 372 -12.82 5.15 -18.67
CA GLY A 372 -11.44 4.67 -18.71
C GLY A 372 -10.39 5.76 -18.48
N ILE A 373 -10.80 6.99 -18.11
CA ILE A 373 -9.87 8.04 -17.70
C ILE A 373 -9.05 7.56 -16.47
N ILE A 374 -7.79 7.95 -16.41
CA ILE A 374 -6.92 7.69 -15.26
C ILE A 374 -6.75 8.98 -14.48
N MET A 375 -6.99 8.94 -13.17
CA MET A 375 -6.74 10.04 -12.25
C MET A 375 -5.77 9.60 -11.15
N THR A 376 -4.84 10.49 -10.78
CA THR A 376 -3.76 10.17 -9.84
C THR A 376 -3.76 11.09 -8.61
N PRO A 377 -4.88 11.19 -7.86
CA PRO A 377 -4.97 12.11 -6.74
C PRO A 377 -4.08 11.69 -5.56
N HIS A 378 -3.45 12.66 -4.92
CA HIS A 378 -2.98 12.51 -3.54
C HIS A 378 -4.17 12.65 -2.55
N PRO A 379 -4.03 12.28 -1.25
CA PRO A 379 -5.16 12.27 -0.31
C PRO A 379 -5.99 13.56 -0.28
N LYS A 380 -5.35 14.73 -0.28
CA LYS A 380 -6.07 16.03 -0.24
C LYS A 380 -6.78 16.37 -1.57
N GLU A 381 -6.22 15.94 -2.71
CA GLU A 381 -6.88 16.09 -4.02
C GLU A 381 -8.13 15.22 -4.09
N LEU A 382 -8.06 13.98 -3.59
CA LEU A 382 -9.22 13.11 -3.53
C LEU A 382 -10.31 13.70 -2.62
N ASP A 383 -9.94 14.19 -1.43
CA ASP A 383 -10.88 14.82 -0.50
C ASP A 383 -11.63 16.00 -1.19
N ARG A 384 -10.93 16.81 -2.01
CA ARG A 384 -11.56 17.87 -2.82
C ARG A 384 -12.49 17.32 -3.89
N LEU A 385 -12.07 16.28 -4.63
CA LEU A 385 -12.89 15.63 -5.67
C LEU A 385 -14.20 15.07 -5.10
N VAL A 386 -14.15 14.38 -3.96
CA VAL A 386 -15.35 13.82 -3.31
C VAL A 386 -16.16 14.83 -2.52
N GLY A 387 -15.57 16.00 -2.22
CA GLY A 387 -16.24 17.16 -1.65
C GLY A 387 -16.36 17.23 -0.16
N ASN A 388 -15.65 16.40 0.54
CA ASN A 388 -15.52 16.43 1.98
C ASN A 388 -14.20 15.80 2.40
N THR A 389 -13.65 16.27 3.52
CA THR A 389 -12.49 15.64 4.14
C THR A 389 -12.88 14.29 4.71
N CYS A 390 -12.18 13.25 4.30
CA CYS A 390 -12.37 11.91 4.84
C CYS A 390 -11.82 11.83 6.28
N ALA A 391 -12.53 11.14 7.16
CA ALA A 391 -12.15 11.01 8.56
C ALA A 391 -10.87 10.20 8.77
N ASN A 392 -10.63 9.20 7.91
CA ASN A 392 -9.48 8.31 7.99
C ASN A 392 -9.11 7.72 6.61
N SER A 393 -8.03 6.93 6.57
CA SER A 393 -7.54 6.31 5.34
C SER A 393 -8.49 5.25 4.78
N TYR A 394 -9.24 4.54 5.62
CA TYR A 394 -10.23 3.56 5.16
C TYR A 394 -11.38 4.23 4.42
N GLU A 395 -11.99 5.26 5.02
CA GLU A 395 -13.06 6.04 4.36
C GLU A 395 -12.59 6.62 3.02
N ARG A 396 -11.36 7.18 3.00
CA ARG A 396 -10.77 7.73 1.79
C ARG A 396 -10.60 6.68 0.70
N LEU A 397 -10.11 5.49 1.04
CA LEU A 397 -9.97 4.38 0.11
C LEU A 397 -11.32 3.94 -0.46
N MET A 398 -12.34 3.81 0.40
CA MET A 398 -13.69 3.43 -0.05
C MET A 398 -14.29 4.48 -0.98
N LYS A 399 -14.15 5.77 -0.66
CA LYS A 399 -14.61 6.87 -1.55
C LYS A 399 -13.87 6.93 -2.88
N ALA A 400 -12.57 6.59 -2.90
CA ALA A 400 -11.83 6.46 -4.14
C ALA A 400 -12.38 5.30 -5.00
N SER A 401 -12.68 4.16 -4.39
CA SER A 401 -13.29 3.01 -5.07
C SER A 401 -14.68 3.34 -5.61
N GLU A 402 -15.55 3.95 -4.80
CA GLU A 402 -16.89 4.40 -5.23
C GLU A 402 -16.82 5.40 -6.39
N LEU A 403 -15.84 6.33 -6.34
CA LEU A 403 -15.63 7.30 -7.41
C LEU A 403 -15.17 6.62 -8.70
N ALA A 404 -14.27 5.63 -8.61
CA ALA A 404 -13.80 4.84 -9.75
C ALA A 404 -14.94 4.07 -10.41
N GLU A 405 -15.78 3.39 -9.62
CA GLU A 405 -16.95 2.67 -10.12
C GLU A 405 -17.97 3.61 -10.78
N ARG A 406 -18.30 4.73 -10.12
CA ARG A 406 -19.29 5.70 -10.60
C ARG A 406 -18.87 6.34 -11.92
N LEU A 407 -17.60 6.73 -12.05
CA LEU A 407 -17.07 7.38 -13.25
C LEU A 407 -16.58 6.39 -14.30
N GLN A 408 -16.56 5.10 -13.99
CA GLN A 408 -15.91 4.07 -14.82
C GLN A 408 -14.45 4.45 -15.14
N ALA A 409 -13.74 4.96 -14.10
CA ALA A 409 -12.40 5.50 -14.16
C ALA A 409 -11.40 4.62 -13.38
N TYR A 410 -10.11 4.80 -13.67
CA TYR A 410 -9.02 4.25 -12.89
C TYR A 410 -8.50 5.34 -11.95
N ILE A 411 -8.52 5.11 -10.64
CA ILE A 411 -8.07 6.08 -9.65
C ILE A 411 -6.88 5.55 -8.87
N ILE A 412 -5.73 6.20 -9.01
CA ILE A 412 -4.54 5.93 -8.22
C ILE A 412 -4.52 6.88 -7.03
N LEU A 413 -4.95 6.40 -5.86
CA LEU A 413 -4.80 7.12 -4.60
C LEU A 413 -3.35 7.01 -4.13
N LYS A 414 -2.61 8.11 -4.26
CA LYS A 414 -1.17 8.16 -3.91
C LYS A 414 -0.94 8.01 -2.40
N GLY A 415 0.03 7.20 -2.00
CA GLY A 415 0.43 6.95 -0.61
C GLY A 415 1.63 6.00 -0.55
N HIS A 416 2.04 5.60 0.66
CA HIS A 416 3.11 4.60 0.82
C HIS A 416 2.77 3.30 0.08
N TYR A 417 1.58 2.78 0.32
CA TYR A 417 0.96 1.74 -0.52
C TYR A 417 -0.07 2.44 -1.42
N SER A 418 0.38 3.00 -2.56
CA SER A 418 -0.55 3.60 -3.52
C SER A 418 -1.61 2.58 -3.94
N ALA A 419 -2.88 2.98 -3.91
CA ALA A 419 -4.01 2.10 -4.21
C ALA A 419 -4.62 2.44 -5.58
N LEU A 420 -4.63 1.47 -6.49
CA LEU A 420 -5.36 1.55 -7.75
C LEU A 420 -6.79 1.04 -7.55
N CYS A 421 -7.75 1.94 -7.57
CA CYS A 421 -9.17 1.62 -7.60
C CYS A 421 -9.64 1.45 -9.05
N LEU A 422 -10.13 0.27 -9.37
CA LEU A 422 -10.58 -0.14 -10.70
C LEU A 422 -12.08 0.16 -10.92
N PRO A 423 -12.54 0.32 -12.17
CA PRO A 423 -13.95 0.56 -12.49
C PRO A 423 -14.92 -0.54 -12.01
N ASN A 424 -14.43 -1.73 -11.74
CA ASN A 424 -15.21 -2.88 -11.22
C ASN A 424 -15.22 -2.99 -9.69
N GLY A 425 -14.68 -2.00 -8.98
CA GLY A 425 -14.62 -1.97 -7.51
C GLY A 425 -13.47 -2.77 -6.88
N HIS A 426 -12.63 -3.43 -7.69
CA HIS A 426 -11.42 -4.07 -7.18
C HIS A 426 -10.33 -3.03 -6.86
N ILE A 427 -9.56 -3.28 -5.80
CA ILE A 427 -8.50 -2.38 -5.32
C ILE A 427 -7.17 -3.14 -5.33
N GLU A 428 -6.16 -2.56 -5.96
CA GLU A 428 -4.82 -3.12 -6.02
C GLU A 428 -3.79 -2.18 -5.39
N PHE A 429 -3.09 -2.67 -4.38
CA PHE A 429 -2.05 -1.90 -3.68
C PHE A 429 -0.69 -2.11 -4.33
N ASN A 430 0.04 -1.04 -4.51
CA ASN A 430 1.44 -1.10 -4.90
C ASN A 430 2.32 -1.56 -3.74
N SER A 431 3.28 -2.44 -4.01
CA SER A 431 4.21 -2.99 -3.01
C SER A 431 5.58 -2.31 -2.99
N THR A 432 5.87 -1.42 -3.95
CA THR A 432 7.14 -0.70 -4.09
C THR A 432 7.01 0.77 -3.68
N GLY A 433 8.13 1.39 -3.40
CA GLY A 433 8.21 2.79 -2.98
C GLY A 433 8.51 2.96 -1.50
N ASN A 434 9.03 4.11 -1.17
CA ASN A 434 9.49 4.42 0.18
C ASN A 434 9.25 5.90 0.54
N SER A 435 9.48 6.25 1.81
CA SER A 435 9.22 7.59 2.33
C SER A 435 10.13 8.68 1.73
N GLY A 436 11.29 8.34 1.15
CA GLY A 436 12.15 9.29 0.45
C GLY A 436 11.47 9.90 -0.77
N MET A 437 10.50 9.19 -1.36
CA MET A 437 9.73 9.69 -2.52
C MET A 437 8.71 10.79 -2.16
N ALA A 438 8.59 11.17 -0.90
CA ALA A 438 7.72 12.26 -0.43
C ALA A 438 8.34 13.63 -0.75
N THR A 439 8.59 13.89 -2.03
CA THR A 439 9.21 15.10 -2.58
C THR A 439 8.37 15.68 -3.72
N ALA A 440 8.48 16.99 -3.94
CA ALA A 440 7.79 17.66 -5.04
C ALA A 440 8.25 17.10 -6.40
N GLY A 441 7.31 16.95 -7.33
CA GLY A 441 7.59 16.43 -8.68
C GLY A 441 7.49 14.91 -8.82
N SER A 442 7.46 14.14 -7.72
CA SER A 442 7.30 12.67 -7.78
C SER A 442 6.00 12.25 -8.49
N GLY A 443 4.90 12.99 -8.31
CA GLY A 443 3.64 12.78 -9.03
C GLY A 443 3.75 13.05 -10.53
N ASP A 444 4.48 14.12 -10.91
CA ASP A 444 4.68 14.49 -12.31
C ASP A 444 5.45 13.39 -13.06
N VAL A 445 6.42 12.77 -12.39
CA VAL A 445 7.16 11.59 -12.91
C VAL A 445 6.20 10.42 -13.16
N LEU A 446 5.31 10.12 -12.20
CA LEU A 446 4.31 9.04 -12.35
C LEU A 446 3.38 9.30 -13.53
N THR A 447 2.91 10.53 -13.70
CA THR A 447 2.07 10.94 -14.83
C THR A 447 2.77 10.70 -16.16
N GLY A 448 4.05 11.08 -16.27
CA GLY A 448 4.86 10.83 -17.46
C GLY A 448 5.01 9.33 -17.77
N ILE A 449 5.29 8.50 -16.76
CA ILE A 449 5.43 7.04 -16.91
C ILE A 449 4.12 6.42 -17.43
N ILE A 450 2.99 6.72 -16.79
CA ILE A 450 1.69 6.13 -17.17
C ILE A 450 1.29 6.56 -18.59
N THR A 451 1.49 7.85 -18.93
CA THR A 451 1.21 8.37 -20.28
C THR A 451 2.03 7.65 -21.35
N ALA A 452 3.32 7.41 -21.08
CA ALA A 452 4.18 6.65 -21.99
C ALA A 452 3.71 5.20 -22.20
N LEU A 453 3.35 4.51 -21.11
CA LEU A 453 2.87 3.13 -21.18
C LEU A 453 1.57 3.03 -21.99
N LEU A 454 0.64 3.96 -21.79
CA LEU A 454 -0.59 4.05 -22.60
C LEU A 454 -0.27 4.27 -24.08
N ALA A 455 0.61 5.23 -24.40
CA ALA A 455 1.03 5.50 -25.77
C ALA A 455 1.71 4.30 -26.42
N ARG A 456 2.42 3.47 -25.66
CA ARG A 456 2.98 2.18 -26.09
C ARG A 456 1.94 1.07 -26.29
N GLY A 457 0.65 1.34 -26.07
CA GLY A 457 -0.44 0.41 -26.29
C GLY A 457 -0.78 -0.51 -25.10
N TYR A 458 -0.26 -0.24 -23.89
CA TYR A 458 -0.75 -0.92 -22.69
C TYR A 458 -2.18 -0.48 -22.38
N ARG A 459 -3.00 -1.41 -21.91
CA ARG A 459 -4.35 -1.08 -21.44
C ARG A 459 -4.25 -0.23 -20.14
N GLN A 460 -5.31 0.53 -19.83
CA GLN A 460 -5.32 1.44 -18.70
C GLN A 460 -4.91 0.75 -17.37
N ALA A 461 -5.51 -0.41 -17.07
CA ALA A 461 -5.17 -1.17 -15.86
C ALA A 461 -3.68 -1.58 -15.85
N GLU A 462 -3.17 -2.10 -16.97
CA GLU A 462 -1.76 -2.51 -17.11
C GLU A 462 -0.82 -1.30 -16.93
N ALA A 463 -1.12 -0.19 -17.60
CA ALA A 463 -0.32 1.04 -17.52
C ALA A 463 -0.27 1.61 -16.08
N CYS A 464 -1.40 1.58 -15.35
CA CYS A 464 -1.46 1.99 -13.96
C CYS A 464 -0.61 1.07 -13.07
N LYS A 465 -0.77 -0.26 -13.18
CA LYS A 465 -0.04 -1.25 -12.38
C LYS A 465 1.46 -1.18 -12.61
N ILE A 466 1.88 -1.27 -13.88
CA ILE A 466 3.30 -1.20 -14.26
C ILE A 466 3.88 0.15 -13.87
N GLY A 467 3.16 1.25 -14.15
CA GLY A 467 3.61 2.61 -13.86
C GLY A 467 3.84 2.84 -12.36
N MET A 468 2.87 2.47 -11.51
CA MET A 468 3.03 2.58 -10.06
C MET A 468 4.19 1.73 -9.53
N TYR A 469 4.30 0.50 -10.02
CA TYR A 469 5.33 -0.44 -9.56
C TYR A 469 6.74 0.04 -9.94
N LEU A 470 6.96 0.40 -11.21
CA LEU A 470 8.26 0.87 -11.70
C LEU A 470 8.66 2.21 -11.07
N HIS A 471 7.71 3.12 -10.87
CA HIS A 471 7.92 4.38 -10.17
C HIS A 471 8.41 4.15 -8.73
N GLY A 472 7.73 3.28 -7.98
CA GLY A 472 8.13 2.90 -6.63
C GLY A 472 9.46 2.15 -6.59
N LEU A 473 9.68 1.20 -7.51
CA LEU A 473 10.92 0.44 -7.61
C LEU A 473 12.13 1.35 -7.95
N ALA A 474 11.95 2.34 -8.81
CA ALA A 474 12.99 3.34 -9.08
C ALA A 474 13.40 4.07 -7.79
N GLY A 475 12.44 4.46 -6.96
CA GLY A 475 12.70 5.04 -5.64
C GLY A 475 13.41 4.07 -4.69
N ASP A 476 13.01 2.79 -4.65
CA ASP A 476 13.63 1.77 -3.80
C ASP A 476 15.07 1.44 -4.23
N LEU A 477 15.36 1.54 -5.52
CA LEU A 477 16.71 1.41 -6.03
C LEU A 477 17.56 2.64 -5.71
N ALA A 478 16.99 3.84 -5.86
CA ALA A 478 17.68 5.10 -5.62
C ALA A 478 18.13 5.28 -4.16
N ILE A 479 17.31 4.91 -3.18
CA ILE A 479 17.67 5.07 -1.76
C ILE A 479 18.85 4.19 -1.32
N LYS A 480 19.20 3.16 -2.08
CA LYS A 480 20.38 2.34 -1.78
C LYS A 480 21.69 3.09 -1.98
N ASP A 481 21.71 4.03 -2.93
CA ASP A 481 22.86 4.83 -3.28
C ASP A 481 22.79 6.24 -2.63
N LEU A 482 21.57 6.81 -2.53
CA LEU A 482 21.36 8.22 -2.14
C LEU A 482 20.82 8.40 -0.72
N GLY A 483 20.27 7.32 -0.11
CA GLY A 483 19.52 7.42 1.13
C GLY A 483 18.13 8.06 0.91
N LYS A 484 17.30 8.07 1.98
CA LYS A 484 15.93 8.58 1.91
C LYS A 484 15.83 10.11 1.95
N GLU A 485 16.75 10.76 2.68
CA GLU A 485 16.68 12.19 2.98
C GLU A 485 17.05 13.07 1.79
N SER A 486 17.88 12.57 0.89
CA SER A 486 18.38 13.34 -0.26
C SER A 486 17.68 13.03 -1.58
N LEU A 487 16.71 12.12 -1.58
CA LEU A 487 16.00 11.71 -2.80
C LEU A 487 15.14 12.86 -3.35
N ILE A 488 15.30 13.16 -4.63
CA ILE A 488 14.48 14.12 -5.37
C ILE A 488 13.80 13.45 -6.58
N ALA A 489 12.81 14.12 -7.18
CA ALA A 489 12.06 13.56 -8.32
C ALA A 489 12.92 13.25 -9.54
N GLY A 490 14.01 13.99 -9.76
CA GLY A 490 14.98 13.71 -10.80
C GLY A 490 15.65 12.36 -10.67
N ASP A 491 15.95 11.94 -9.44
CA ASP A 491 16.56 10.64 -9.17
C ASP A 491 15.63 9.48 -9.56
N LEU A 492 14.31 9.64 -9.38
CA LEU A 492 13.33 8.63 -9.82
C LEU A 492 13.43 8.39 -11.33
N ILE A 493 13.63 9.46 -12.11
CA ILE A 493 13.82 9.40 -13.56
C ILE A 493 15.13 8.70 -13.91
N ASP A 494 16.20 9.02 -13.20
CA ASP A 494 17.55 8.47 -13.44
C ASP A 494 17.65 6.99 -13.05
N TYR A 495 16.85 6.54 -12.06
CA TYR A 495 16.80 5.14 -11.67
C TYR A 495 15.71 4.32 -12.37
N LEU A 496 14.81 4.97 -13.13
CA LEU A 496 13.78 4.26 -13.91
C LEU A 496 14.37 3.23 -14.89
N PRO A 497 15.48 3.49 -15.62
CA PRO A 497 16.13 2.47 -16.44
C PRO A 497 16.56 1.22 -15.65
N LYS A 498 17.08 1.39 -14.42
CA LYS A 498 17.44 0.24 -13.57
C LYS A 498 16.21 -0.55 -13.13
N ALA A 499 15.08 0.13 -12.92
CA ALA A 499 13.82 -0.53 -12.60
C ALA A 499 13.28 -1.36 -13.77
N PHE A 500 13.39 -0.87 -15.01
CA PHE A 500 13.06 -1.65 -16.22
C PHE A 500 13.97 -2.86 -16.37
N LEU A 501 15.29 -2.69 -16.28
CA LEU A 501 16.25 -3.79 -16.39
C LEU A 501 15.96 -4.90 -15.41
N ARG A 502 15.64 -4.57 -14.15
CA ARG A 502 15.26 -5.58 -13.15
C ARG A 502 14.00 -6.36 -13.53
N MET A 503 13.12 -5.82 -14.35
CA MET A 503 11.92 -6.54 -14.82
C MET A 503 12.22 -7.44 -16.03
N GLU A 504 13.30 -7.19 -16.76
CA GLU A 504 13.74 -7.99 -17.93
C GLU A 504 14.52 -9.25 -17.50
N ASP A 505 15.23 -9.20 -16.34
CA ASP A 505 15.94 -10.34 -15.73
C ASP A 505 14.97 -11.38 -15.10
#